data_10f9b90abca1e581032a29cb18f481e1
#
_entry.id   10f9b90abca1e581032a29cb18f481e1
#
_cell.length_a   1.000
_cell.length_b   1.000
_cell.length_c   1.000
_cell.angle_alpha   90.00
_cell.angle_beta   90.00
_cell.angle_gamma   90.00
#
_symmetry.space_group_name_H-M   'P 1'
#
loop_
_entity.id
_entity.type
_entity.pdbx_description
1 polymer ?
#
loop_
_entity_poly.entity_id
_entity_poly.type
_entity_poly.pdbx_seq_one_letter_code
_entity_poly.pdbx_strand_id
1 'polypeptide(L)'
;AMIGHKVVPSRRGGIELVLTTMCPKMVKRGHQVTCYNRSGDKVENEYVNTVKNGTYKGVRLKKVLTINKKGLAAMTSSFSAAIRAAFGKYDIVHFHAEGPCAALWIPKLFRKRCIVTIHGLDWARDKWKSGFGSKYIKFGEKVAAKYADEIIVLSKGVQDYFKQTYGRDTILIPNGVSRPENVEADLITKKFGLHKDDYICALSRLTEEKGIHYLIEAYQNVKTDKKLVIAGDTSDTDDYVMKLKELAGDNPNIIFTGFVSGRTLEELYSNAYVYVLPSKLEGMPLSLLEGMSYGNCVIGSDIAEIADVVEDKAVLFRKSDVKDLTEKLQMVCDDAELVKKYK
;
A
#
# COMPACT_ATOMS: atom_id res chain seq x y z
N ALA A 1 12.75 15.90 7.71
CA ALA A 1 13.20 14.51 7.87
C ALA A 1 12.00 13.58 7.78
N MET A 2 12.09 12.50 7.01
CA MET A 2 11.04 11.45 6.89
C MET A 2 11.47 10.20 7.63
N ILE A 3 10.61 9.66 8.50
CA ILE A 3 10.89 8.53 9.41
C ILE A 3 9.72 7.54 9.35
N GLY A 4 9.99 6.23 9.42
CA GLY A 4 8.97 5.18 9.57
C GLY A 4 8.87 4.20 8.40
N HIS A 5 9.45 4.51 7.25
CA HIS A 5 9.56 3.62 6.10
C HIS A 5 10.72 2.63 6.21
N LYS A 6 10.73 1.61 5.36
CA LYS A 6 11.85 0.66 5.22
C LYS A 6 12.96 1.28 4.38
N VAL A 7 12.69 1.49 3.11
CA VAL A 7 13.64 2.04 2.13
C VAL A 7 12.93 2.91 1.09
N VAL A 8 13.55 4.02 0.73
CA VAL A 8 13.15 4.91 -0.36
C VAL A 8 14.36 5.04 -1.30
N PRO A 9 14.18 4.89 -2.63
CA PRO A 9 12.93 4.57 -3.34
C PRO A 9 12.55 3.09 -3.27
N SER A 10 11.25 2.80 -3.27
CA SER A 10 10.68 1.44 -3.33
C SER A 10 9.18 1.46 -3.66
N ARG A 11 8.68 0.39 -4.26
CA ARG A 11 7.24 0.11 -4.47
C ARG A 11 6.71 -1.04 -3.60
N ARG A 12 7.54 -1.69 -2.80
CA ARG A 12 7.18 -2.88 -2.00
C ARG A 12 6.28 -2.60 -0.80
N GLY A 13 5.91 -1.35 -0.55
CA GLY A 13 4.99 -0.97 0.54
C GLY A 13 4.27 0.33 0.24
N GLY A 14 3.09 0.53 0.82
CA GLY A 14 2.29 1.73 0.61
C GLY A 14 3.01 3.01 1.06
N ILE A 15 3.64 2.99 2.23
CA ILE A 15 4.41 4.14 2.77
C ILE A 15 5.61 4.45 1.86
N GLU A 16 6.33 3.41 1.44
CA GLU A 16 7.49 3.52 0.55
C GLU A 16 7.07 4.15 -0.78
N LEU A 17 5.96 3.70 -1.38
CA LEU A 17 5.43 4.22 -2.63
C LEU A 17 5.04 5.70 -2.50
N VAL A 18 4.32 6.06 -1.42
CA VAL A 18 3.97 7.46 -1.14
C VAL A 18 5.21 8.33 -1.05
N LEU A 19 6.22 7.93 -0.27
CA LEU A 19 7.45 8.72 -0.10
C LEU A 19 8.29 8.77 -1.37
N THR A 20 8.38 7.67 -2.12
CA THR A 20 9.10 7.60 -3.41
C THR A 20 8.52 8.60 -4.41
N THR A 21 7.20 8.84 -4.36
CA THR A 21 6.50 9.75 -5.25
C THR A 21 6.44 11.19 -4.71
N MET A 22 6.13 11.36 -3.43
CA MET A 22 5.91 12.66 -2.78
C MET A 22 7.22 13.42 -2.54
N CYS A 23 8.25 12.77 -1.99
CA CYS A 23 9.48 13.47 -1.60
C CYS A 23 10.18 14.18 -2.77
N PRO A 24 10.31 13.59 -3.97
CA PRO A 24 10.82 14.31 -5.14
C PRO A 24 9.97 15.52 -5.55
N LYS A 25 8.63 15.44 -5.39
CA LYS A 25 7.74 16.58 -5.68
C LYS A 25 7.94 17.72 -4.67
N MET A 26 8.22 17.38 -3.40
CA MET A 26 8.58 18.38 -2.37
C MET A 26 9.92 19.04 -2.71
N VAL A 27 10.92 18.27 -3.14
CA VAL A 27 12.23 18.82 -3.58
C VAL A 27 12.04 19.78 -4.76
N LYS A 28 11.22 19.44 -5.75
CA LYS A 28 10.89 20.33 -6.88
C LYS A 28 10.22 21.64 -6.44
N ARG A 29 9.57 21.66 -5.28
CA ARG A 29 8.95 22.86 -4.66
C ARG A 29 9.91 23.63 -3.75
N GLY A 30 11.21 23.30 -3.75
CA GLY A 30 12.25 24.00 -3.00
C GLY A 30 12.52 23.47 -1.58
N HIS A 31 11.87 22.37 -1.16
CA HIS A 31 12.13 21.78 0.15
C HIS A 31 13.38 20.88 0.13
N GLN A 32 14.15 20.90 1.22
CA GLN A 32 15.21 19.93 1.44
C GLN A 32 14.66 18.71 2.18
N VAL A 33 14.63 17.57 1.52
CA VAL A 33 14.05 16.35 2.08
C VAL A 33 15.13 15.31 2.35
N THR A 34 15.08 14.70 3.55
CA THR A 34 15.93 13.58 3.94
C THR A 34 15.06 12.40 4.35
N CYS A 35 15.25 11.25 3.72
CA CYS A 35 14.63 9.99 4.11
C CYS A 35 15.62 9.13 4.90
N TYR A 36 15.20 8.62 6.07
CA TYR A 36 16.00 7.74 6.91
C TYR A 36 15.68 6.27 6.62
N ASN A 37 16.43 5.67 5.70
CA ASN A 37 16.28 4.27 5.30
C ASN A 37 16.86 3.31 6.35
N ARG A 38 16.23 2.14 6.52
CA ARG A 38 16.77 1.07 7.37
C ARG A 38 18.09 0.55 6.81
N SER A 39 19.07 0.27 7.68
CA SER A 39 20.24 -0.49 7.28
C SER A 39 19.86 -1.96 7.06
N GLY A 40 20.40 -2.57 5.99
CA GLY A 40 20.07 -3.95 5.60
C GLY A 40 19.01 -4.07 4.51
N ASP A 41 18.05 -3.14 4.43
CA ASP A 41 17.13 -3.09 3.30
C ASP A 41 17.84 -2.53 2.06
N LYS A 42 17.64 -3.18 0.92
CA LYS A 42 18.24 -2.80 -0.36
C LYS A 42 17.21 -2.04 -1.21
N VAL A 43 17.69 -1.07 -1.96
CA VAL A 43 16.90 -0.43 -3.03
C VAL A 43 16.61 -1.45 -4.12
N GLU A 44 15.41 -1.47 -4.64
CA GLU A 44 14.99 -2.37 -5.71
C GLU A 44 15.80 -2.12 -6.99
N ASN A 45 16.02 -3.18 -7.78
CA ASN A 45 16.87 -3.14 -8.97
C ASN A 45 16.47 -2.03 -9.95
N GLU A 46 15.18 -1.76 -10.11
CA GLU A 46 14.68 -0.70 -10.99
C GLU A 46 15.13 0.71 -10.55
N TYR A 47 15.43 0.91 -9.27
CA TYR A 47 15.86 2.19 -8.74
C TYR A 47 17.37 2.32 -8.53
N VAL A 48 18.13 1.23 -8.60
CA VAL A 48 19.59 1.23 -8.31
C VAL A 48 20.31 2.28 -9.13
N ASN A 49 20.03 2.36 -10.42
CA ASN A 49 20.65 3.33 -11.33
C ASN A 49 20.15 4.77 -11.14
N THR A 50 19.04 4.96 -10.41
CA THR A 50 18.46 6.28 -10.13
C THR A 50 18.95 6.88 -8.82
N VAL A 51 19.58 6.08 -7.96
CA VAL A 51 20.18 6.52 -6.70
C VAL A 51 21.65 6.82 -6.97
N LYS A 52 22.02 8.11 -6.91
CA LYS A 52 23.40 8.59 -7.14
C LYS A 52 23.89 9.34 -5.90
N ASN A 53 25.10 9.02 -5.43
CA ASN A 53 25.73 9.69 -4.28
C ASN A 53 24.82 9.86 -3.05
N GLY A 54 24.05 8.81 -2.72
CA GLY A 54 23.11 8.85 -1.58
C GLY A 54 21.91 9.76 -1.78
N THR A 55 21.57 10.09 -3.03
CA THR A 55 20.38 10.90 -3.37
C THR A 55 19.50 10.19 -4.40
N TYR A 56 18.20 10.41 -4.29
CA TYR A 56 17.17 9.97 -5.25
C TYR A 56 16.37 11.19 -5.69
N LYS A 57 16.51 11.62 -6.95
CA LYS A 57 15.79 12.79 -7.50
C LYS A 57 15.84 14.02 -6.56
N GLY A 58 17.03 14.29 -5.98
CA GLY A 58 17.28 15.39 -5.03
C GLY A 58 16.94 15.10 -3.56
N VAL A 59 16.27 13.99 -3.26
CA VAL A 59 15.99 13.53 -1.89
C VAL A 59 17.25 12.91 -1.30
N ARG A 60 17.71 13.39 -0.15
CA ARG A 60 18.86 12.80 0.57
C ARG A 60 18.44 11.50 1.25
N LEU A 61 19.20 10.43 1.04
CA LEU A 61 18.98 9.11 1.63
C LEU A 61 20.04 8.85 2.70
N LYS A 62 19.63 8.63 3.94
CA LYS A 62 20.53 8.30 5.05
C LYS A 62 20.15 6.97 5.65
N LYS A 63 21.11 6.04 5.78
CA LYS A 63 20.89 4.77 6.47
C LYS A 63 20.95 4.99 7.98
N VAL A 64 20.06 4.33 8.73
CA VAL A 64 20.03 4.33 10.20
C VAL A 64 20.24 2.94 10.75
N LEU A 65 20.82 2.86 11.94
CA LEU A 65 21.04 1.61 12.64
C LEU A 65 19.71 0.86 12.78
N THR A 66 19.71 -0.41 12.37
CA THR A 66 18.55 -1.28 12.35
C THR A 66 18.95 -2.67 12.81
N ILE A 67 18.27 -3.22 13.80
CA ILE A 67 18.41 -4.62 14.19
C ILE A 67 17.44 -5.44 13.35
N ASN A 68 17.95 -6.14 12.33
CA ASN A 68 17.15 -6.88 11.35
C ASN A 68 16.57 -8.18 11.93
N LYS A 69 15.75 -8.03 12.97
CA LYS A 69 14.92 -9.11 13.55
C LYS A 69 13.45 -8.73 13.48
N LYS A 70 12.59 -9.73 13.25
CA LYS A 70 11.13 -9.56 13.20
C LYS A 70 10.64 -8.79 14.45
N GLY A 71 9.89 -7.71 14.24
CA GLY A 71 9.40 -6.84 15.32
C GLY A 71 10.38 -5.75 15.80
N LEU A 72 11.71 -5.96 15.75
CA LEU A 72 12.70 -5.00 16.24
C LEU A 72 13.17 -4.01 15.16
N ALA A 73 13.15 -4.40 13.89
CA ALA A 73 13.68 -3.58 12.81
C ALA A 73 12.96 -2.22 12.69
N ALA A 74 11.63 -2.21 12.78
CA ALA A 74 10.84 -0.97 12.73
C ALA A 74 11.12 -0.08 13.96
N MET A 75 11.19 -0.67 15.15
CA MET A 75 11.44 0.06 16.39
C MET A 75 12.83 0.69 16.39
N THR A 76 13.88 -0.12 16.22
CA THR A 76 15.27 0.35 16.31
C THR A 76 15.61 1.38 15.23
N SER A 77 15.12 1.20 14.00
CA SER A 77 15.30 2.19 12.94
C SER A 77 14.60 3.52 13.25
N SER A 78 13.39 3.47 13.83
CA SER A 78 12.64 4.69 14.16
C SER A 78 13.29 5.47 15.29
N PHE A 79 13.77 4.81 16.34
CA PHE A 79 14.51 5.45 17.43
C PHE A 79 15.83 6.04 16.93
N SER A 80 16.63 5.28 16.15
CA SER A 80 17.87 5.76 15.56
C SER A 80 17.65 6.96 14.64
N ALA A 81 16.59 6.95 13.83
CA ALA A 81 16.22 8.07 12.97
C ALA A 81 15.77 9.29 13.78
N ALA A 82 14.95 9.09 14.82
CA ALA A 82 14.46 10.17 15.69
C ALA A 82 15.60 10.89 16.41
N ILE A 83 16.58 10.13 16.95
CA ILE A 83 17.78 10.70 17.57
C ILE A 83 18.56 11.54 16.55
N ARG A 84 18.85 10.99 15.37
CA ARG A 84 19.57 11.73 14.32
C ARG A 84 18.81 12.96 13.82
N ALA A 85 17.48 12.89 13.75
CA ALA A 85 16.66 14.02 13.37
C ALA A 85 16.63 15.11 14.47
N ALA A 86 16.63 14.73 15.75
CA ALA A 86 16.67 15.66 16.88
C ALA A 86 17.90 16.58 16.83
N PHE A 87 19.08 16.00 16.58
CA PHE A 87 20.35 16.76 16.46
C PHE A 87 20.60 17.32 15.06
N GLY A 88 19.77 16.99 14.07
CA GLY A 88 19.89 17.47 12.70
C GLY A 88 19.31 18.88 12.52
N LYS A 89 19.75 19.56 11.44
CA LYS A 89 19.19 20.86 11.03
C LYS A 89 17.90 20.63 10.22
N TYR A 90 16.81 20.27 10.90
CA TYR A 90 15.49 20.05 10.31
C TYR A 90 14.47 20.98 10.97
N ASP A 91 13.61 21.60 10.17
CA ASP A 91 12.47 22.38 10.65
C ASP A 91 11.33 21.43 11.04
N ILE A 92 11.17 20.35 10.26
CA ILE A 92 10.07 19.38 10.42
C ILE A 92 10.63 17.96 10.47
N VAL A 93 10.13 17.17 11.41
CA VAL A 93 10.33 15.72 11.48
C VAL A 93 8.98 15.05 11.24
N HIS A 94 8.87 14.32 10.13
CA HIS A 94 7.63 13.71 9.69
C HIS A 94 7.68 12.19 9.90
N PHE A 95 6.81 11.71 10.76
CA PHE A 95 6.67 10.28 11.07
C PHE A 95 5.56 9.67 10.23
N HIS A 96 5.77 8.46 9.76
CA HIS A 96 4.79 7.68 9.00
C HIS A 96 4.45 6.40 9.73
N ALA A 97 3.16 6.13 9.94
CA ALA A 97 2.55 5.07 10.74
C ALA A 97 2.68 5.24 12.27
N GLU A 98 1.85 4.51 13.02
CA GLU A 98 1.74 4.64 14.49
C GLU A 98 2.98 4.13 15.21
N GLY A 99 3.50 2.94 14.82
CA GLY A 99 4.64 2.31 15.50
C GLY A 99 5.87 3.21 15.63
N PRO A 100 6.36 3.85 14.54
CA PRO A 100 7.45 4.82 14.58
C PRO A 100 7.23 5.99 15.52
N CYS A 101 5.98 6.39 15.75
CA CYS A 101 5.64 7.52 16.64
C CYS A 101 5.99 7.27 18.11
N ALA A 102 6.28 6.03 18.52
CA ALA A 102 6.82 5.75 19.86
C ALA A 102 8.12 6.52 20.16
N ALA A 103 8.87 6.94 19.11
CA ALA A 103 10.10 7.74 19.22
C ALA A 103 9.87 9.25 19.02
N LEU A 104 8.64 9.70 18.77
CA LEU A 104 8.32 11.09 18.40
C LEU A 104 8.70 12.11 19.50
N TRP A 105 8.61 11.73 20.76
CA TRP A 105 8.96 12.59 21.88
C TRP A 105 10.45 13.02 21.86
N ILE A 106 11.35 12.26 21.22
CA ILE A 106 12.78 12.59 21.14
C ILE A 106 13.00 13.91 20.39
N PRO A 107 12.63 14.08 19.10
CA PRO A 107 12.79 15.37 18.45
C PRO A 107 11.94 16.47 19.08
N LYS A 108 10.81 16.17 19.74
CA LYS A 108 10.03 17.16 20.49
C LYS A 108 10.81 17.78 21.65
N LEU A 109 11.62 17.01 22.39
CA LEU A 109 12.51 17.54 23.43
C LEU A 109 13.50 18.58 22.88
N PHE A 110 13.87 18.46 21.60
CA PHE A 110 14.75 19.43 20.91
C PHE A 110 13.95 20.48 20.13
N ARG A 111 12.69 20.71 20.50
CA ARG A 111 11.78 21.72 19.91
C ARG A 111 11.56 21.58 18.40
N LYS A 112 11.72 20.37 17.86
CA LYS A 112 11.39 20.12 16.44
C LYS A 112 9.89 20.06 16.26
N ARG A 113 9.39 20.61 15.14
CA ARG A 113 8.00 20.41 14.73
C ARG A 113 7.84 19.00 14.21
N CYS A 114 6.92 18.25 14.81
CA CYS A 114 6.68 16.84 14.50
C CYS A 114 5.30 16.66 13.85
N ILE A 115 5.30 16.18 12.61
CA ILE A 115 4.09 15.84 11.85
C ILE A 115 3.99 14.31 11.79
N VAL A 116 2.78 13.79 11.79
CA VAL A 116 2.52 12.36 11.66
C VAL A 116 1.56 12.13 10.52
N THR A 117 1.83 11.12 9.67
CA THR A 117 0.82 10.58 8.74
C THR A 117 0.45 9.16 9.17
N ILE A 118 -0.83 8.95 9.48
CA ILE A 118 -1.43 7.65 9.79
C ILE A 118 -1.94 7.05 8.48
N HIS A 119 -1.34 5.95 8.05
CA HIS A 119 -1.65 5.27 6.78
C HIS A 119 -2.76 4.21 6.92
N GLY A 120 -3.38 4.11 8.04
CA GLY A 120 -4.39 3.15 8.44
C GLY A 120 -4.15 2.70 9.88
N LEU A 121 -5.10 2.01 10.49
CA LEU A 121 -4.97 1.53 11.87
C LEU A 121 -4.20 0.20 11.87
N ASP A 122 -2.86 0.28 11.97
CA ASP A 122 -1.98 -0.90 11.86
C ASP A 122 -2.26 -1.97 12.92
N TRP A 123 -2.69 -1.58 14.12
CA TRP A 123 -3.06 -2.52 15.19
C TRP A 123 -4.29 -3.38 14.86
N ALA A 124 -5.14 -2.95 13.91
CA ALA A 124 -6.30 -3.70 13.47
C ALA A 124 -5.96 -4.84 12.48
N ARG A 125 -4.73 -4.85 11.94
CA ARG A 125 -4.28 -5.89 11.01
C ARG A 125 -4.06 -7.22 11.74
N ASP A 126 -4.41 -8.33 11.10
CA ASP A 126 -4.29 -9.68 11.66
C ASP A 126 -2.89 -9.98 12.23
N LYS A 127 -1.85 -9.53 11.54
CA LYS A 127 -0.45 -9.63 11.99
C LYS A 127 -0.20 -9.04 13.39
N TRP A 128 -1.00 -8.09 13.84
CA TRP A 128 -0.81 -7.34 15.07
C TRP A 128 -1.98 -7.46 16.07
N LYS A 129 -2.95 -8.35 15.83
CA LYS A 129 -4.14 -8.50 16.70
C LYS A 129 -3.81 -8.88 18.15
N SER A 130 -2.65 -9.46 18.40
CA SER A 130 -2.25 -9.90 19.74
C SER A 130 -0.76 -9.70 20.02
N GLY A 131 -0.40 -9.58 21.27
CA GLY A 131 0.98 -9.58 21.75
C GLY A 131 1.64 -8.19 21.88
N PHE A 132 2.96 -8.20 22.03
CA PHE A 132 3.78 -7.01 22.26
C PHE A 132 3.67 -5.99 21.09
N GLY A 133 3.60 -6.48 19.86
CA GLY A 133 3.51 -5.61 18.67
C GLY A 133 2.29 -4.70 18.68
N SER A 134 1.11 -5.24 19.01
CA SER A 134 -0.12 -4.43 19.10
C SER A 134 -0.02 -3.36 20.19
N LYS A 135 0.51 -3.74 21.37
CA LYS A 135 0.70 -2.78 22.48
C LYS A 135 1.67 -1.67 22.10
N TYR A 136 2.75 -2.00 21.38
CA TYR A 136 3.73 -1.03 20.90
C TYR A 136 3.13 -0.06 19.88
N ILE A 137 2.36 -0.55 18.92
CA ILE A 137 1.67 0.28 17.92
C ILE A 137 0.69 1.23 18.60
N LYS A 138 -0.16 0.71 19.49
CA LYS A 138 -1.11 1.54 20.29
C LYS A 138 -0.41 2.55 21.17
N PHE A 139 0.77 2.21 21.71
CA PHE A 139 1.58 3.18 22.44
C PHE A 139 2.06 4.31 21.54
N GLY A 140 2.59 3.99 20.34
CA GLY A 140 3.00 4.98 19.36
C GLY A 140 1.84 5.88 18.92
N GLU A 141 0.65 5.30 18.71
CA GLU A 141 -0.57 6.06 18.40
C GLU A 141 -0.93 7.06 19.51
N LYS A 142 -0.89 6.63 20.78
CA LYS A 142 -1.11 7.53 21.94
C LYS A 142 -0.08 8.66 21.98
N VAL A 143 1.19 8.34 21.71
CA VAL A 143 2.28 9.33 21.67
C VAL A 143 2.02 10.32 20.54
N ALA A 144 1.61 9.85 19.35
CA ALA A 144 1.23 10.72 18.23
C ALA A 144 0.07 11.63 18.61
N ALA A 145 -1.02 11.07 19.14
CA ALA A 145 -2.20 11.84 19.53
C ALA A 145 -1.88 12.95 20.56
N LYS A 146 -0.95 12.68 21.47
CA LYS A 146 -0.61 13.62 22.54
C LYS A 146 0.44 14.67 22.15
N TYR A 147 1.45 14.30 21.38
CA TYR A 147 2.66 15.12 21.20
C TYR A 147 2.91 15.61 19.77
N ALA A 148 2.24 15.07 18.73
CA ALA A 148 2.39 15.57 17.39
C ALA A 148 1.84 17.00 17.26
N ASP A 149 2.53 17.85 16.51
CA ASP A 149 2.00 19.19 16.19
C ASP A 149 0.80 19.06 15.25
N GLU A 150 0.93 18.20 14.21
CA GLU A 150 -0.13 17.90 13.29
C GLU A 150 -0.21 16.39 13.02
N ILE A 151 -1.43 15.90 12.82
CA ILE A 151 -1.68 14.51 12.41
C ILE A 151 -2.46 14.53 11.10
N ILE A 152 -1.90 13.90 10.08
CA ILE A 152 -2.52 13.67 8.79
C ILE A 152 -3.11 12.27 8.78
N VAL A 153 -4.35 12.14 8.34
CA VAL A 153 -5.06 10.88 8.15
C VAL A 153 -5.56 10.77 6.71
N LEU A 154 -5.73 9.55 6.23
CA LEU A 154 -6.05 9.29 4.82
C LEU A 154 -7.54 9.07 4.56
N SER A 155 -8.34 8.78 5.60
CA SER A 155 -9.77 8.50 5.48
C SER A 155 -10.57 9.17 6.59
N LYS A 156 -11.85 9.40 6.32
CA LYS A 156 -12.80 9.96 7.29
C LYS A 156 -12.95 9.05 8.50
N GLY A 157 -12.99 7.74 8.32
CA GLY A 157 -13.10 6.78 9.40
C GLY A 157 -11.95 6.89 10.41
N VAL A 158 -10.69 7.06 9.94
CA VAL A 158 -9.54 7.27 10.83
C VAL A 158 -9.60 8.65 11.49
N GLN A 159 -10.10 9.68 10.80
CA GLN A 159 -10.32 11.02 11.39
C GLN A 159 -11.30 10.95 12.57
N ASP A 160 -12.43 10.32 12.37
CA ASP A 160 -13.47 10.17 13.40
C ASP A 160 -12.97 9.30 14.57
N TYR A 161 -12.21 8.25 14.29
CA TYR A 161 -11.56 7.44 15.32
C TYR A 161 -10.63 8.26 16.22
N PHE A 162 -9.75 9.09 15.67
CA PHE A 162 -8.85 9.95 16.48
C PHE A 162 -9.64 10.97 17.29
N LYS A 163 -10.70 11.55 16.73
CA LYS A 163 -11.58 12.48 17.44
C LYS A 163 -12.30 11.82 18.60
N GLN A 164 -12.87 10.63 18.38
CA GLN A 164 -13.63 9.90 19.41
C GLN A 164 -12.72 9.30 20.49
N THR A 165 -11.56 8.74 20.09
CA THR A 165 -10.68 8.00 21.00
C THR A 165 -9.78 8.92 21.83
N TYR A 166 -9.30 10.00 21.22
CA TYR A 166 -8.29 10.88 21.82
C TYR A 166 -8.74 12.34 21.97
N GLY A 167 -9.92 12.71 21.51
CA GLY A 167 -10.34 14.11 21.41
C GLY A 167 -9.47 14.92 20.44
N ARG A 168 -8.69 14.26 19.57
CA ARG A 168 -7.68 14.89 18.73
C ARG A 168 -8.23 15.20 17.35
N ASP A 169 -8.16 16.47 16.95
CA ASP A 169 -8.42 16.87 15.58
C ASP A 169 -7.26 16.47 14.67
N THR A 170 -7.59 16.06 13.45
CA THR A 170 -6.63 15.61 12.45
C THR A 170 -6.94 16.25 11.09
N ILE A 171 -5.95 16.28 10.21
CA ILE A 171 -6.07 16.83 8.86
C ILE A 171 -6.30 15.67 7.89
N LEU A 172 -7.43 15.69 7.19
CA LEU A 172 -7.73 14.69 6.16
C LEU A 172 -7.00 15.08 4.86
N ILE A 173 -6.00 14.29 4.48
CA ILE A 173 -5.28 14.42 3.20
C ILE A 173 -5.18 13.03 2.59
N PRO A 174 -6.07 12.68 1.66
CA PRO A 174 -6.06 11.39 0.98
C PRO A 174 -4.78 11.15 0.18
N ASN A 175 -4.46 9.88 -0.05
CA ASN A 175 -3.42 9.52 -1.02
C ASN A 175 -3.83 9.94 -2.43
N GLY A 176 -2.84 10.28 -3.23
CA GLY A 176 -3.01 10.55 -4.65
C GLY A 176 -2.08 9.70 -5.51
N VAL A 177 -2.52 9.41 -6.71
CA VAL A 177 -1.72 8.77 -7.75
C VAL A 177 -1.49 9.72 -8.91
N SER A 178 -0.43 9.46 -9.69
CA SER A 178 -0.21 10.22 -10.93
C SER A 178 -1.14 9.69 -12.01
N ARG A 179 -1.61 10.56 -12.89
CA ARG A 179 -2.35 10.12 -14.08
C ARG A 179 -1.39 9.37 -15.00
N PRO A 180 -1.62 8.09 -15.28
CA PRO A 180 -0.76 7.31 -16.16
C PRO A 180 -1.10 7.55 -17.63
N GLU A 181 -0.24 7.06 -18.50
CA GLU A 181 -0.55 6.82 -19.90
C GLU A 181 -0.81 5.32 -20.07
N ASN A 182 -1.88 4.98 -20.79
CA ASN A 182 -2.16 3.59 -21.13
C ASN A 182 -1.13 3.09 -22.14
N VAL A 183 -0.75 1.84 -22.00
CA VAL A 183 0.34 1.22 -22.78
C VAL A 183 -0.11 -0.13 -23.33
N GLU A 184 0.35 -0.46 -24.54
CA GLU A 184 0.06 -1.74 -25.18
C GLU A 184 0.73 -2.91 -24.45
N ALA A 185 0.10 -4.09 -24.55
CA ALA A 185 0.62 -5.33 -24.01
C ALA A 185 1.80 -5.84 -24.84
N ASP A 186 2.97 -5.92 -24.25
CA ASP A 186 4.19 -6.50 -24.84
C ASP A 186 4.89 -7.44 -23.85
N LEU A 187 5.37 -6.91 -22.73
CA LEU A 187 6.08 -7.70 -21.73
C LEU A 187 5.17 -8.73 -21.04
N ILE A 188 3.92 -8.37 -20.79
CA ILE A 188 2.95 -9.30 -20.19
C ILE A 188 2.56 -10.42 -21.17
N THR A 189 2.53 -10.13 -22.45
CA THR A 189 2.30 -11.14 -23.51
C THR A 189 3.48 -12.11 -23.56
N LYS A 190 4.71 -11.59 -23.62
CA LYS A 190 5.93 -12.42 -23.67
C LYS A 190 6.15 -13.27 -22.43
N LYS A 191 5.82 -12.73 -21.25
CA LYS A 191 6.09 -13.42 -19.96
C LYS A 191 4.97 -14.35 -19.52
N PHE A 192 3.71 -13.97 -19.76
CA PHE A 192 2.54 -14.60 -19.18
C PHE A 192 1.47 -15.00 -20.21
N GLY A 193 1.67 -14.72 -21.48
CA GLY A 193 0.68 -14.99 -22.54
C GLY A 193 -0.62 -14.21 -22.34
N LEU A 194 -0.54 -12.95 -21.87
CA LEU A 194 -1.68 -12.08 -21.60
C LEU A 194 -1.84 -11.02 -22.69
N HIS A 195 -3.08 -10.79 -23.11
CA HIS A 195 -3.46 -9.77 -24.06
C HIS A 195 -4.46 -8.79 -23.45
N LYS A 196 -4.78 -7.73 -24.18
CA LYS A 196 -5.76 -6.73 -23.76
C LYS A 196 -7.13 -7.35 -23.53
N ASP A 197 -7.77 -6.97 -22.42
CA ASP A 197 -9.10 -7.42 -21.99
C ASP A 197 -9.24 -8.96 -21.80
N ASP A 198 -8.12 -9.67 -21.63
CA ASP A 198 -7.97 -11.12 -21.58
C ASP A 198 -8.00 -11.66 -20.12
N TYR A 199 -7.95 -10.77 -19.13
CA TYR A 199 -7.79 -11.19 -17.75
C TYR A 199 -8.43 -10.26 -16.72
N ILE A 200 -8.79 -10.88 -15.60
CA ILE A 200 -9.17 -10.25 -14.34
C ILE A 200 -7.89 -10.05 -13.54
N CYS A 201 -7.58 -8.84 -13.08
CA CYS A 201 -6.34 -8.52 -12.39
C CYS A 201 -6.58 -8.21 -10.91
N ALA A 202 -5.81 -8.85 -10.03
CA ALA A 202 -5.69 -8.45 -8.64
C ALA A 202 -4.23 -8.14 -8.33
N LEU A 203 -3.95 -6.97 -7.73
CA LEU A 203 -2.60 -6.52 -7.41
C LEU A 203 -2.53 -6.05 -5.96
N SER A 204 -1.78 -6.78 -5.14
CA SER A 204 -1.59 -6.45 -3.73
C SER A 204 -0.41 -7.21 -3.14
N ARG A 205 -0.03 -6.89 -1.90
CA ARG A 205 0.77 -7.82 -1.11
C ARG A 205 -0.06 -9.06 -0.83
N LEU A 206 0.56 -10.23 -0.89
CA LEU A 206 -0.13 -11.50 -0.61
C LEU A 206 -0.16 -11.73 0.90
N THR A 207 -1.14 -11.12 1.55
CA THR A 207 -1.42 -11.21 2.99
C THR A 207 -2.90 -11.49 3.21
N GLU A 208 -3.25 -12.07 4.34
CA GLU A 208 -4.61 -12.57 4.58
C GLU A 208 -5.68 -11.46 4.55
N GLU A 209 -5.31 -10.25 5.02
CA GLU A 209 -6.19 -9.08 4.98
C GLU A 209 -6.54 -8.61 3.56
N LYS A 210 -5.76 -9.04 2.53
CA LYS A 210 -6.03 -8.70 1.12
C LYS A 210 -7.07 -9.60 0.45
N GLY A 211 -7.45 -10.69 1.09
CA GLY A 211 -8.60 -11.50 0.69
C GLY A 211 -8.47 -12.23 -0.65
N ILE A 212 -7.23 -12.43 -1.17
CA ILE A 212 -7.01 -13.09 -2.46
C ILE A 212 -7.59 -14.51 -2.50
N HIS A 213 -7.65 -15.20 -1.37
CA HIS A 213 -8.28 -16.51 -1.28
C HIS A 213 -9.78 -16.45 -1.65
N TYR A 214 -10.51 -15.41 -1.22
CA TYR A 214 -11.93 -15.26 -1.64
C TYR A 214 -12.06 -15.07 -3.15
N LEU A 215 -11.12 -14.35 -3.77
CA LEU A 215 -11.12 -14.15 -5.22
C LEU A 215 -10.84 -15.46 -5.97
N ILE A 216 -9.89 -16.28 -5.51
CA ILE A 216 -9.61 -17.58 -6.12
C ILE A 216 -10.83 -18.50 -5.99
N GLU A 217 -11.42 -18.60 -4.79
CA GLU A 217 -12.60 -19.41 -4.56
C GLU A 217 -13.81 -18.95 -5.43
N ALA A 218 -14.00 -17.64 -5.54
CA ALA A 218 -15.07 -17.08 -6.38
C ALA A 218 -14.82 -17.37 -7.87
N TYR A 219 -13.59 -17.12 -8.35
CA TYR A 219 -13.23 -17.32 -9.75
C TYR A 219 -13.41 -18.75 -10.23
N GLN A 220 -13.17 -19.75 -9.40
CA GLN A 220 -13.40 -21.17 -9.73
C GLN A 220 -14.88 -21.50 -10.02
N ASN A 221 -15.81 -20.65 -9.60
CA ASN A 221 -17.23 -20.81 -9.83
C ASN A 221 -17.78 -19.89 -10.93
N VAL A 222 -16.93 -19.07 -11.56
CA VAL A 222 -17.30 -18.16 -12.66
C VAL A 222 -17.11 -18.84 -14.00
N LYS A 223 -18.09 -18.73 -14.88
CA LYS A 223 -18.01 -19.18 -16.27
C LYS A 223 -17.41 -18.05 -17.10
N THR A 224 -16.14 -18.15 -17.47
CA THR A 224 -15.44 -17.12 -18.24
C THR A 224 -14.25 -17.71 -19.00
N ASP A 225 -13.89 -17.08 -20.12
CA ASP A 225 -12.67 -17.33 -20.88
C ASP A 225 -11.48 -16.50 -20.37
N LYS A 226 -11.74 -15.55 -19.47
CA LYS A 226 -10.72 -14.64 -18.96
C LYS A 226 -9.88 -15.30 -17.87
N LYS A 227 -8.58 -15.09 -17.93
CA LYS A 227 -7.63 -15.57 -16.90
C LYS A 227 -7.73 -14.74 -15.62
N LEU A 228 -7.39 -15.34 -14.48
CA LEU A 228 -7.19 -14.63 -13.22
C LEU A 228 -5.69 -14.38 -13.03
N VAL A 229 -5.30 -13.11 -12.98
CA VAL A 229 -3.91 -12.70 -12.77
C VAL A 229 -3.75 -12.12 -11.37
N ILE A 230 -2.94 -12.78 -10.56
CA ILE A 230 -2.62 -12.38 -9.18
C ILE A 230 -1.19 -11.85 -9.18
N ALA A 231 -1.07 -10.51 -9.10
CA ALA A 231 0.21 -9.83 -9.09
C ALA A 231 0.57 -9.37 -7.68
N GLY A 232 1.75 -9.74 -7.22
CA GLY A 232 2.26 -9.39 -5.92
C GLY A 232 3.11 -10.47 -5.29
N ASP A 233 3.67 -10.13 -4.16
CA ASP A 233 4.59 -11.00 -3.42
C ASP A 233 4.35 -10.84 -1.92
N THR A 234 4.97 -11.69 -1.14
CA THR A 234 4.97 -11.64 0.31
C THR A 234 6.28 -11.08 0.85
N SER A 235 6.24 -10.52 2.04
CA SER A 235 7.45 -10.17 2.78
C SER A 235 7.62 -10.97 4.08
N ASP A 236 6.57 -11.65 4.55
CA ASP A 236 6.55 -12.33 5.85
C ASP A 236 5.40 -13.37 5.97
N THR A 237 4.79 -13.80 4.86
CA THR A 237 3.56 -14.62 4.85
C THR A 237 3.64 -15.75 3.82
N ASP A 238 4.76 -16.48 3.82
CA ASP A 238 5.00 -17.58 2.87
C ASP A 238 3.93 -18.69 2.97
N ASP A 239 3.47 -18.99 4.20
CA ASP A 239 2.38 -19.95 4.45
C ASP A 239 1.07 -19.54 3.73
N TYR A 240 0.76 -18.24 3.71
CA TYR A 240 -0.43 -17.75 3.01
C TYR A 240 -0.29 -17.88 1.49
N VAL A 241 0.89 -17.65 0.94
CA VAL A 241 1.15 -17.85 -0.50
C VAL A 241 1.03 -19.32 -0.87
N MET A 242 1.53 -20.24 -0.03
CA MET A 242 1.35 -21.69 -0.24
C MET A 242 -0.15 -22.04 -0.25
N LYS A 243 -0.92 -21.55 0.71
CA LYS A 243 -2.39 -21.72 0.76
C LYS A 243 -3.08 -21.20 -0.51
N LEU A 244 -2.66 -20.04 -1.04
CA LEU A 244 -3.24 -19.50 -2.27
C LEU A 244 -2.95 -20.38 -3.49
N LYS A 245 -1.73 -20.92 -3.58
CA LYS A 245 -1.35 -21.86 -4.66
C LYS A 245 -2.09 -23.18 -4.55
N GLU A 246 -2.28 -23.68 -3.33
CA GLU A 246 -3.06 -24.88 -3.07
C GLU A 246 -4.53 -24.71 -3.47
N LEU A 247 -5.13 -23.55 -3.10
CA LEU A 247 -6.51 -23.19 -3.53
C LEU A 247 -6.62 -23.06 -5.05
N ALA A 248 -5.62 -22.51 -5.73
CA ALA A 248 -5.63 -22.40 -7.18
C ALA A 248 -5.52 -23.77 -7.86
N GLY A 249 -4.88 -24.74 -7.20
CA GLY A 249 -4.62 -26.06 -7.75
C GLY A 249 -3.83 -25.99 -9.06
N ASP A 250 -4.13 -26.92 -9.97
CA ASP A 250 -3.49 -26.98 -11.29
C ASP A 250 -4.29 -26.18 -12.37
N ASN A 251 -5.10 -25.21 -11.96
CA ASN A 251 -5.87 -24.40 -12.90
C ASN A 251 -4.94 -23.48 -13.74
N PRO A 252 -4.75 -23.76 -15.06
CA PRO A 252 -3.83 -23.00 -15.91
C PRO A 252 -4.29 -21.54 -16.15
N ASN A 253 -5.54 -21.23 -15.84
CA ASN A 253 -6.08 -19.90 -15.99
C ASN A 253 -5.83 -19.00 -14.77
N ILE A 254 -5.23 -19.52 -13.69
CA ILE A 254 -4.82 -18.72 -12.52
C ILE A 254 -3.32 -18.50 -12.56
N ILE A 255 -2.91 -17.27 -12.82
CA ILE A 255 -1.51 -16.88 -13.03
C ILE A 255 -1.00 -16.05 -11.85
N PHE A 256 0.04 -16.54 -11.18
CA PHE A 256 0.77 -15.80 -10.17
C PHE A 256 2.01 -15.16 -10.83
N THR A 257 2.05 -13.84 -10.93
CA THR A 257 3.18 -13.15 -11.58
C THR A 257 4.37 -12.91 -10.64
N GLY A 258 4.18 -13.08 -9.32
CA GLY A 258 5.11 -12.56 -8.34
C GLY A 258 5.09 -11.03 -8.27
N PHE A 259 6.11 -10.44 -7.65
CA PHE A 259 6.24 -8.98 -7.60
C PHE A 259 6.52 -8.41 -8.99
N VAL A 260 5.74 -7.42 -9.39
CA VAL A 260 5.88 -6.70 -10.65
C VAL A 260 6.04 -5.20 -10.41
N SER A 261 6.81 -4.54 -11.27
CA SER A 261 7.05 -3.10 -11.22
C SER A 261 7.37 -2.54 -12.61
N GLY A 262 7.51 -1.22 -12.72
CA GLY A 262 7.85 -0.55 -13.96
C GLY A 262 6.89 -0.90 -15.09
N ARG A 263 7.43 -1.12 -16.29
CA ARG A 263 6.64 -1.35 -17.52
C ARG A 263 5.68 -2.54 -17.42
N THR A 264 6.10 -3.65 -16.80
CA THR A 264 5.23 -4.83 -16.61
C THR A 264 3.99 -4.50 -15.78
N LEU A 265 4.14 -3.68 -14.72
CA LEU A 265 3.03 -3.21 -13.89
C LEU A 265 2.10 -2.27 -14.67
N GLU A 266 2.66 -1.33 -15.44
CA GLU A 266 1.90 -0.40 -16.29
C GLU A 266 1.06 -1.17 -17.32
N GLU A 267 1.65 -2.19 -17.96
CA GLU A 267 0.94 -3.04 -18.92
C GLU A 267 -0.17 -3.86 -18.23
N LEU A 268 0.05 -4.39 -17.03
CA LEU A 268 -0.98 -5.13 -16.30
C LEU A 268 -2.19 -4.26 -15.96
N TYR A 269 -2.00 -3.00 -15.56
CA TYR A 269 -3.12 -2.11 -15.33
C TYR A 269 -3.78 -1.64 -16.64
N SER A 270 -2.98 -1.34 -17.67
CA SER A 270 -3.50 -0.78 -18.95
C SER A 270 -4.38 -1.74 -19.74
N ASN A 271 -4.13 -3.05 -19.59
CA ASN A 271 -4.74 -4.07 -20.43
C ASN A 271 -5.69 -5.01 -19.69
N ALA A 272 -5.94 -4.79 -18.41
CA ALA A 272 -6.88 -5.61 -17.63
C ALA A 272 -8.33 -5.39 -18.11
N TYR A 273 -9.10 -6.48 -18.12
CA TYR A 273 -10.55 -6.43 -18.34
C TYR A 273 -11.25 -5.82 -17.13
N VAL A 274 -10.91 -6.32 -15.94
CA VAL A 274 -11.44 -5.87 -14.64
C VAL A 274 -10.32 -5.91 -13.61
N TYR A 275 -10.28 -4.93 -12.72
CA TYR A 275 -9.43 -4.92 -11.55
C TYR A 275 -10.22 -5.28 -10.29
N VAL A 276 -9.72 -6.21 -9.48
CA VAL A 276 -10.41 -6.70 -8.28
C VAL A 276 -9.58 -6.44 -7.03
N LEU A 277 -10.19 -5.83 -6.01
CA LEU A 277 -9.60 -5.64 -4.69
C LEU A 277 -10.48 -6.24 -3.58
N PRO A 278 -10.29 -7.52 -3.21
CA PRO A 278 -11.16 -8.25 -2.28
C PRO A 278 -10.74 -8.07 -0.81
N SER A 279 -10.18 -6.91 -0.45
CA SER A 279 -9.58 -6.67 0.86
C SER A 279 -10.58 -6.67 2.01
N LYS A 280 -10.18 -7.24 3.15
CA LYS A 280 -10.93 -7.17 4.43
C LYS A 280 -10.66 -5.91 5.21
N LEU A 281 -9.48 -5.31 5.00
CA LEU A 281 -8.99 -4.14 5.71
C LEU A 281 -8.03 -3.35 4.82
N GLU A 282 -8.24 -2.05 4.77
CA GLU A 282 -7.36 -1.09 4.09
C GLU A 282 -7.14 0.17 4.96
N GLY A 283 -6.14 0.96 4.64
CA GLY A 283 -6.07 2.33 5.13
C GLY A 283 -6.57 3.31 4.07
N MET A 284 -5.90 3.30 2.93
CA MET A 284 -6.32 3.89 1.66
C MET A 284 -5.54 3.17 0.56
N PRO A 285 -6.19 2.28 -0.21
CA PRO A 285 -5.49 1.34 -1.09
C PRO A 285 -4.94 2.02 -2.34
N LEU A 286 -3.61 2.19 -2.41
CA LEU A 286 -2.94 2.80 -3.57
C LEU A 286 -3.15 1.99 -4.85
N SER A 287 -3.18 0.66 -4.76
CA SER A 287 -3.41 -0.19 -5.93
C SER A 287 -4.81 -0.03 -6.53
N LEU A 288 -5.81 0.30 -5.70
CA LEU A 288 -7.14 0.68 -6.16
C LEU A 288 -7.10 2.00 -6.93
N LEU A 289 -6.47 3.03 -6.33
CA LEU A 289 -6.31 4.33 -6.98
C LEU A 289 -5.53 4.23 -8.29
N GLU A 290 -4.48 3.40 -8.31
CA GLU A 290 -3.73 3.10 -9.54
C GLU A 290 -4.66 2.42 -10.57
N GLY A 291 -5.36 1.35 -10.20
CA GLY A 291 -6.32 0.66 -11.08
C GLY A 291 -7.35 1.61 -11.69
N MET A 292 -7.97 2.45 -10.86
CA MET A 292 -8.92 3.47 -11.33
C MET A 292 -8.26 4.51 -12.24
N SER A 293 -7.02 4.91 -11.96
CA SER A 293 -6.31 5.91 -12.76
C SER A 293 -5.97 5.45 -14.18
N TYR A 294 -5.85 4.13 -14.39
CA TYR A 294 -5.72 3.50 -15.71
C TYR A 294 -7.07 3.30 -16.43
N GLY A 295 -8.18 3.66 -15.80
CA GLY A 295 -9.52 3.50 -16.36
C GLY A 295 -10.02 2.06 -16.30
N ASN A 296 -9.64 1.28 -15.30
CA ASN A 296 -10.17 -0.07 -15.13
C ASN A 296 -11.59 -0.06 -14.53
N CYS A 297 -12.45 -0.94 -15.03
CA CYS A 297 -13.61 -1.37 -14.27
C CYS A 297 -13.15 -2.04 -12.98
N VAL A 298 -13.66 -1.62 -11.84
CA VAL A 298 -13.24 -2.08 -10.52
C VAL A 298 -14.33 -2.92 -9.85
N ILE A 299 -13.92 -4.04 -9.24
CA ILE A 299 -14.72 -4.76 -8.24
C ILE A 299 -14.01 -4.65 -6.90
N GLY A 300 -14.67 -4.12 -5.88
CA GLY A 300 -14.12 -3.95 -4.54
C GLY A 300 -15.02 -4.52 -3.44
N SER A 301 -14.44 -4.89 -2.30
CA SER A 301 -15.25 -5.18 -1.11
C SER A 301 -15.89 -3.89 -0.57
N ASP A 302 -17.04 -4.01 0.08
CA ASP A 302 -17.85 -2.90 0.61
C ASP A 302 -17.34 -2.32 1.93
N ILE A 303 -16.03 -2.45 2.19
CA ILE A 303 -15.42 -1.77 3.34
C ILE A 303 -15.36 -0.26 3.10
N ALA A 304 -15.50 0.52 4.16
CA ALA A 304 -15.57 1.98 4.08
C ALA A 304 -14.39 2.59 3.31
N GLU A 305 -13.16 2.08 3.52
CA GLU A 305 -11.94 2.57 2.89
C GLU A 305 -11.90 2.33 1.36
N ILE A 306 -12.72 1.43 0.84
CA ILE A 306 -12.91 1.20 -0.59
C ILE A 306 -14.14 1.95 -1.07
N ALA A 307 -15.27 1.80 -0.38
CA ALA A 307 -16.54 2.42 -0.76
C ALA A 307 -16.43 3.95 -0.84
N ASP A 308 -15.77 4.60 0.12
CA ASP A 308 -15.54 6.05 0.14
C ASP A 308 -14.67 6.53 -1.04
N VAL A 309 -13.79 5.67 -1.56
CA VAL A 309 -12.91 6.01 -2.69
C VAL A 309 -13.62 5.84 -4.03
N VAL A 310 -14.38 4.76 -4.18
CA VAL A 310 -14.99 4.42 -5.47
C VAL A 310 -16.37 5.06 -5.65
N GLU A 311 -17.03 5.43 -4.54
CA GLU A 311 -18.39 5.99 -4.55
C GLU A 311 -19.35 5.12 -5.39
N ASP A 312 -19.91 5.66 -6.47
CA ASP A 312 -20.77 4.96 -7.45
C ASP A 312 -20.01 4.48 -8.71
N LYS A 313 -18.69 4.56 -8.74
CA LYS A 313 -17.83 4.29 -9.92
C LYS A 313 -17.24 2.89 -9.95
N ALA A 314 -17.74 1.96 -9.13
CA ALA A 314 -17.26 0.58 -9.10
C ALA A 314 -18.38 -0.40 -8.73
N VAL A 315 -18.13 -1.66 -8.96
CA VAL A 315 -19.00 -2.75 -8.48
C VAL A 315 -18.54 -3.14 -7.08
N LEU A 316 -19.43 -3.06 -6.09
CA LEU A 316 -19.12 -3.48 -4.73
C LEU A 316 -19.74 -4.86 -4.44
N PHE A 317 -19.00 -5.66 -3.67
CA PHE A 317 -19.48 -6.93 -3.13
C PHE A 317 -19.32 -6.96 -1.61
N ARG A 318 -20.14 -7.75 -0.93
CA ARG A 318 -20.12 -7.88 0.54
C ARG A 318 -18.78 -8.45 1.01
N LYS A 319 -18.13 -7.76 1.94
CA LYS A 319 -16.85 -8.14 2.54
C LYS A 319 -16.82 -9.62 2.92
N SER A 320 -15.80 -10.34 2.43
CA SER A 320 -15.55 -11.75 2.71
C SER A 320 -16.66 -12.71 2.25
N ASP A 321 -17.56 -12.29 1.38
CA ASP A 321 -18.64 -13.11 0.82
C ASP A 321 -18.24 -13.63 -0.56
N VAL A 322 -17.79 -14.89 -0.61
CA VAL A 322 -17.38 -15.56 -1.85
C VAL A 322 -18.53 -15.66 -2.86
N LYS A 323 -19.76 -15.92 -2.38
CA LYS A 323 -20.93 -16.06 -3.25
C LYS A 323 -21.26 -14.75 -3.93
N ASP A 324 -21.33 -13.66 -3.17
CA ASP A 324 -21.60 -12.33 -3.72
C ASP A 324 -20.48 -11.90 -4.69
N LEU A 325 -19.21 -12.16 -4.35
CA LEU A 325 -18.08 -11.91 -5.26
C LEU A 325 -18.21 -12.73 -6.55
N THR A 326 -18.62 -14.00 -6.48
CA THR A 326 -18.89 -14.85 -7.66
C THR A 326 -19.98 -14.23 -8.53
N GLU A 327 -21.10 -13.81 -7.95
CA GLU A 327 -22.19 -13.17 -8.67
C GLU A 327 -21.75 -11.87 -9.37
N LYS A 328 -20.94 -11.02 -8.68
CA LYS A 328 -20.40 -9.79 -9.26
C LYS A 328 -19.40 -10.04 -10.38
N LEU A 329 -18.53 -11.03 -10.21
CA LEU A 329 -17.59 -11.45 -11.26
C LEU A 329 -18.32 -11.97 -12.49
N GLN A 330 -19.32 -12.85 -12.30
CA GLN A 330 -20.13 -13.38 -13.40
C GLN A 330 -20.84 -12.25 -14.14
N MET A 331 -21.47 -11.33 -13.40
CA MET A 331 -22.18 -10.18 -13.96
C MET A 331 -21.28 -9.34 -14.90
N VAL A 332 -20.04 -9.02 -14.49
CA VAL A 332 -19.14 -8.23 -15.33
C VAL A 332 -18.53 -9.05 -16.47
N CYS A 333 -18.39 -10.36 -16.32
CA CYS A 333 -17.96 -11.23 -17.41
C CYS A 333 -19.05 -11.40 -18.49
N ASP A 334 -20.32 -11.38 -18.12
CA ASP A 334 -21.46 -11.55 -19.02
C ASP A 334 -21.87 -10.23 -19.70
N ASP A 335 -21.51 -9.06 -19.13
CA ASP A 335 -21.93 -7.75 -19.63
C ASP A 335 -20.73 -6.82 -19.91
N ALA A 336 -20.24 -6.84 -21.13
CA ALA A 336 -19.15 -5.98 -21.59
C ALA A 336 -19.54 -4.48 -21.60
N GLU A 337 -20.82 -4.14 -21.77
CA GLU A 337 -21.26 -2.75 -21.72
C GLU A 337 -21.21 -2.20 -20.30
N LEU A 338 -21.52 -3.03 -19.30
CA LEU A 338 -21.33 -2.67 -17.90
C LEU A 338 -19.87 -2.38 -17.59
N VAL A 339 -18.94 -3.22 -18.09
CA VAL A 339 -17.50 -2.98 -17.95
C VAL A 339 -17.08 -1.66 -18.59
N LYS A 340 -17.55 -1.36 -19.80
CA LYS A 340 -17.26 -0.06 -20.46
C LYS A 340 -17.82 1.13 -19.68
N LYS A 341 -18.97 1.00 -19.05
CA LYS A 341 -19.57 2.05 -18.22
C LYS A 341 -18.68 2.41 -17.01
N TYR A 342 -17.98 1.43 -16.46
CA TYR A 342 -17.12 1.61 -15.29
C TYR A 342 -15.63 1.83 -15.63
N LYS A 343 -15.24 1.75 -16.91
CA LYS A 343 -13.93 2.17 -17.42
C LYS A 343 -13.93 3.68 -17.70
#